data_a9b97c8fc3373814d321f3dd1dba9133
#
_entry.id   a9b97c8fc3373814d321f3dd1dba9133
#
_cell.length_a   1.000
_cell.length_b   1.000
_cell.length_c   1.000
_cell.angle_alpha   90.00
_cell.angle_beta   90.00
_cell.angle_gamma   90.00
#
_symmetry.space_group_name_H-M   'P 1'
#
loop_
_entity.id
_entity.type
_entity.pdbx_description
1 polymer ?
#
loop_
_entity_poly.entity_id
_entity_poly.type
_entity_poly.pdbx_seq_one_letter_code
_entity_poly.pdbx_strand_id
1 'polypeptide(L)'
;IRELKRDIEATIAGTQDLAVENGAGVASQLRGLGDWLDGAAGNVPAAFQTPASSIAATGTAFSETILNNLISSVFRVTGSASNLMLVADTGLRRVIADFARTTSSATDNVRTVNYDGDSGSIKLSVDLYESDHGVVSIVNGNPDCMPAVTGGVANGSGYLVNPEYYGVHELIPMGSTRLPNLGGGERGFVDCALTLGVYHPGAHGYIQAIS
;
A
#
# COMPACT_ATOMS: atom_id res chain seq x y z
N ILE A 1 -6.84 -5.35 21.50
CA ILE A 1 -6.43 -4.08 20.85
C ILE A 1 -5.44 -4.33 19.70
N ARG A 2 -4.35 -5.11 19.92
CA ARG A 2 -3.35 -5.35 18.87
C ARG A 2 -3.93 -6.06 17.65
N GLU A 3 -4.72 -7.12 17.84
CA GLU A 3 -5.38 -7.83 16.74
C GLU A 3 -6.38 -6.92 16.02
N LEU A 4 -7.19 -6.16 16.75
CA LEU A 4 -8.11 -5.21 16.14
C LEU A 4 -7.39 -4.16 15.27
N LYS A 5 -6.20 -3.70 15.67
CA LYS A 5 -5.38 -2.80 14.84
C LYS A 5 -4.93 -3.47 13.55
N ARG A 6 -4.55 -4.74 13.59
CA ARG A 6 -4.18 -5.52 12.39
C ARG A 6 -5.37 -5.71 11.46
N ASP A 7 -6.54 -6.03 12.02
CA ASP A 7 -7.77 -6.18 11.23
C ASP A 7 -8.17 -4.87 10.55
N ILE A 8 -8.02 -3.74 11.23
CA ILE A 8 -8.24 -2.41 10.66
C ILE A 8 -7.25 -2.13 9.53
N GLU A 9 -5.95 -2.38 9.75
CA GLU A 9 -4.91 -2.19 8.74
C GLU A 9 -5.18 -3.07 7.51
N ALA A 10 -5.53 -4.34 7.70
CA ALA A 10 -5.87 -5.26 6.63
C ALA A 10 -7.13 -4.81 5.85
N THR A 11 -8.13 -4.27 6.56
CA THR A 11 -9.34 -3.75 5.93
C THR A 11 -9.05 -2.47 5.13
N ILE A 12 -8.21 -1.58 5.64
CA ILE A 12 -7.80 -0.35 4.93
C ILE A 12 -6.98 -0.69 3.69
N ALA A 13 -6.02 -1.60 3.80
CA ALA A 13 -5.14 -1.99 2.70
C ALA A 13 -5.80 -2.96 1.70
N GLY A 14 -6.97 -3.48 2.00
CA GLY A 14 -7.66 -4.48 1.21
C GLY A 14 -8.18 -3.98 -0.14
N THR A 15 -8.74 -4.91 -0.91
CA THR A 15 -9.34 -4.67 -2.24
C THR A 15 -10.86 -4.83 -2.24
N GLN A 16 -11.48 -4.88 -1.06
CA GLN A 16 -12.93 -5.02 -0.93
C GLN A 16 -13.66 -3.73 -1.34
N ASP A 17 -14.80 -3.91 -2.01
CA ASP A 17 -15.71 -2.81 -2.35
C ASP A 17 -16.54 -2.35 -1.14
N LEU A 18 -17.12 -1.17 -1.25
CA LEU A 18 -18.05 -0.64 -0.29
C LEU A 18 -19.32 -1.52 -0.19
N ALA A 19 -19.69 -1.90 1.01
CA ALA A 19 -21.02 -2.44 1.27
C ALA A 19 -21.77 -1.56 2.26
N VAL A 20 -23.03 -1.24 1.92
CA VAL A 20 -23.91 -0.51 2.81
C VAL A 20 -24.84 -1.50 3.49
N GLU A 21 -24.99 -1.35 4.80
CA GLU A 21 -25.94 -2.17 5.55
C GLU A 21 -27.33 -2.07 4.92
N ASN A 22 -27.87 -3.22 4.54
CA ASN A 22 -29.26 -3.33 4.11
C ASN A 22 -29.96 -4.36 5.00
N GLY A 23 -31.18 -4.20 5.34
CA GLY A 23 -31.93 -5.10 6.22
C GLY A 23 -31.96 -6.58 5.79
N ALA A 24 -31.25 -6.98 4.74
CA ALA A 24 -31.10 -8.33 4.24
C ALA A 24 -29.86 -9.08 4.80
N GLY A 25 -29.25 -8.58 5.86
CA GLY A 25 -28.12 -9.23 6.55
C GLY A 25 -26.74 -8.91 5.96
N VAL A 26 -26.64 -7.92 5.08
CA VAL A 26 -25.34 -7.41 4.61
C VAL A 26 -24.83 -6.41 5.66
N ALA A 27 -23.69 -6.70 6.27
CA ALA A 27 -23.00 -5.79 7.16
C ALA A 27 -22.36 -4.63 6.37
N SER A 28 -22.29 -3.45 6.98
CA SER A 28 -21.51 -2.34 6.39
C SER A 28 -20.04 -2.73 6.28
N GLN A 29 -19.46 -2.40 5.15
CA GLN A 29 -18.05 -2.68 4.85
C GLN A 29 -17.40 -1.45 4.27
N LEU A 30 -16.24 -1.11 4.80
CA LEU A 30 -15.37 -0.05 4.34
C LEU A 30 -14.76 -0.44 2.97
N ARG A 31 -14.71 0.52 2.04
CA ARG A 31 -13.96 0.36 0.80
C ARG A 31 -12.46 0.39 1.07
N GLY A 32 -11.76 -0.65 0.63
CA GLY A 32 -10.30 -0.73 0.77
C GLY A 32 -9.55 0.20 -0.17
N LEU A 33 -8.31 0.49 0.16
CA LEU A 33 -7.44 1.34 -0.66
C LEU A 33 -7.24 0.74 -2.06
N GLY A 34 -7.07 -0.58 -2.16
CA GLY A 34 -6.92 -1.27 -3.45
C GLY A 34 -8.11 -1.08 -4.37
N ASP A 35 -9.34 -1.12 -3.84
CA ASP A 35 -10.54 -0.88 -4.65
C ASP A 35 -10.68 0.60 -5.06
N TRP A 36 -10.29 1.53 -4.19
CA TRP A 36 -10.23 2.95 -4.56
C TRP A 36 -9.27 3.23 -5.72
N LEU A 37 -8.17 2.48 -5.81
CA LEU A 37 -7.09 2.69 -6.78
C LEU A 37 -7.18 1.80 -8.02
N ASP A 38 -8.10 0.86 -8.08
CA ASP A 38 -8.23 -0.09 -9.21
C ASP A 38 -8.75 0.55 -10.52
N GLY A 39 -8.94 1.87 -10.55
CA GLY A 39 -9.34 2.60 -11.75
C GLY A 39 -10.81 2.47 -12.13
N ALA A 40 -11.56 1.58 -11.50
CA ALA A 40 -12.97 1.33 -11.77
C ALA A 40 -13.88 1.65 -10.58
N ALA A 41 -13.40 2.37 -9.59
CA ALA A 41 -14.20 2.72 -8.41
C ALA A 41 -15.52 3.39 -8.83
N GLY A 42 -16.62 2.63 -8.74
CA GLY A 42 -17.89 2.93 -9.40
C GLY A 42 -18.57 4.24 -9.01
N ASN A 43 -18.12 4.87 -7.93
CA ASN A 43 -18.66 6.14 -7.44
C ASN A 43 -17.71 7.33 -7.65
N VAL A 44 -16.57 7.12 -8.30
CA VAL A 44 -15.61 8.18 -8.60
C VAL A 44 -15.79 8.63 -10.04
N PRO A 45 -16.00 9.94 -10.30
CA PRO A 45 -16.06 10.44 -11.67
C PRO A 45 -14.78 10.10 -12.44
N ALA A 46 -14.89 9.71 -13.71
CA ALA A 46 -13.78 9.23 -14.54
C ALA A 46 -12.57 10.18 -14.56
N ALA A 47 -12.78 11.49 -14.44
CA ALA A 47 -11.71 12.48 -14.40
C ALA A 47 -10.83 12.40 -13.13
N PHE A 48 -11.31 11.78 -12.07
CA PHE A 48 -10.59 11.66 -10.80
C PHE A 48 -10.16 10.22 -10.47
N GLN A 49 -10.53 9.26 -11.31
CA GLN A 49 -10.09 7.88 -11.17
C GLN A 49 -8.58 7.76 -11.37
N THR A 50 -8.00 6.71 -10.80
CA THR A 50 -6.59 6.40 -11.01
C THR A 50 -6.33 6.10 -12.48
N PRO A 51 -5.43 6.83 -13.17
CA PRO A 51 -5.10 6.54 -14.54
C PRO A 51 -4.49 5.14 -14.70
N ALA A 52 -4.77 4.47 -15.81
CA ALA A 52 -4.18 3.15 -16.09
C ALA A 52 -2.64 3.17 -16.09
N SER A 53 -2.03 4.31 -16.40
CA SER A 53 -0.58 4.52 -16.30
C SER A 53 -0.04 4.58 -14.87
N SER A 54 -0.92 4.75 -13.88
CA SER A 54 -0.60 4.70 -12.44
C SER A 54 -0.88 3.34 -11.82
N ILE A 55 -1.20 2.32 -12.63
CA ILE A 55 -1.48 0.96 -12.19
C ILE A 55 -0.49 0.01 -12.87
N ALA A 56 0.31 -0.69 -12.08
CA ALA A 56 1.09 -1.83 -12.56
C ALA A 56 0.22 -3.08 -12.43
N ALA A 57 -0.23 -3.63 -13.55
CA ALA A 57 -1.18 -4.73 -13.58
C ALA A 57 -0.59 -6.06 -13.06
N THR A 58 -1.46 -6.93 -12.60
CA THR A 58 -1.12 -8.29 -12.15
C THR A 58 -0.31 -9.06 -13.20
N GLY A 59 0.74 -9.75 -12.74
CA GLY A 59 1.59 -10.58 -13.60
C GLY A 59 2.62 -9.79 -14.40
N THR A 60 2.73 -8.47 -14.18
CA THR A 60 3.77 -7.66 -14.83
C THR A 60 5.12 -7.88 -14.16
N ALA A 61 6.16 -8.13 -14.95
CA ALA A 61 7.54 -8.11 -14.46
C ALA A 61 7.90 -6.68 -14.04
N PHE A 62 7.98 -6.47 -12.73
CA PHE A 62 8.21 -5.13 -12.19
C PHE A 62 9.66 -4.70 -12.45
N SER A 63 9.82 -3.49 -12.96
CA SER A 63 11.11 -2.92 -13.31
C SER A 63 11.21 -1.46 -12.86
N GLU A 64 12.42 -0.95 -12.79
CA GLU A 64 12.68 0.46 -12.48
C GLU A 64 11.95 1.40 -13.43
N THR A 65 11.85 1.05 -14.71
CA THR A 65 11.09 1.83 -15.71
C THR A 65 9.60 1.94 -15.33
N ILE A 66 9.00 0.85 -14.83
CA ILE A 66 7.60 0.86 -14.41
C ILE A 66 7.43 1.75 -13.18
N LEU A 67 8.35 1.68 -12.21
CA LEU A 67 8.32 2.55 -11.03
C LEU A 67 8.39 4.03 -11.43
N ASN A 68 9.33 4.38 -12.31
CA ASN A 68 9.46 5.75 -12.81
C ASN A 68 8.23 6.22 -13.59
N ASN A 69 7.59 5.34 -14.37
CA ASN A 69 6.34 5.66 -15.06
C ASN A 69 5.19 5.91 -14.10
N LEU A 70 5.08 5.14 -13.02
CA LEU A 70 4.09 5.36 -11.96
C LEU A 70 4.30 6.72 -11.29
N ILE A 71 5.52 7.05 -10.90
CA ILE A 71 5.87 8.34 -10.30
C ILE A 71 5.57 9.49 -11.26
N SER A 72 5.95 9.36 -12.53
CA SER A 72 5.67 10.35 -13.58
C SER A 72 4.17 10.55 -13.80
N SER A 73 3.38 9.47 -13.75
CA SER A 73 1.92 9.55 -13.88
C SER A 73 1.29 10.29 -12.71
N VAL A 74 1.69 10.00 -11.48
CA VAL A 74 1.24 10.73 -10.29
C VAL A 74 1.64 12.20 -10.36
N PHE A 75 2.86 12.49 -10.80
CA PHE A 75 3.34 13.86 -10.99
C PHE A 75 2.50 14.64 -12.01
N ARG A 76 2.09 14.01 -13.12
CA ARG A 76 1.22 14.65 -14.12
C ARG A 76 -0.15 15.02 -13.57
N VAL A 77 -0.68 14.24 -12.63
CA VAL A 77 -1.99 14.50 -12.03
C VAL A 77 -1.91 15.57 -10.94
N THR A 78 -0.90 15.50 -10.08
CA THR A 78 -0.79 16.36 -8.89
C THR A 78 0.07 17.61 -9.10
N GLY A 79 0.92 17.61 -10.12
CA GLY A 79 1.94 18.65 -10.32
C GLY A 79 3.09 18.60 -9.30
N SER A 80 3.11 17.62 -8.39
CA SER A 80 4.14 17.45 -7.37
C SER A 80 4.35 15.97 -7.06
N ALA A 81 5.59 15.56 -6.94
CA ALA A 81 5.98 14.24 -6.45
C ALA A 81 6.64 14.33 -5.06
N SER A 82 6.48 15.45 -4.36
CA SER A 82 6.94 15.60 -2.97
C SER A 82 6.08 14.75 -2.04
N ASN A 83 6.70 14.20 -1.01
CA ASN A 83 6.05 13.38 0.02
C ASN A 83 5.41 12.06 -0.46
N LEU A 84 5.82 11.53 -1.61
CA LEU A 84 5.36 10.21 -2.03
C LEU A 84 5.95 9.12 -1.13
N MET A 85 5.10 8.18 -0.76
CA MET A 85 5.46 7.02 0.04
C MET A 85 5.06 5.76 -0.72
N LEU A 86 5.99 4.84 -0.88
CA LEU A 86 5.74 3.52 -1.42
C LEU A 86 5.61 2.52 -0.27
N VAL A 87 4.40 2.09 0.00
CA VAL A 87 4.14 0.98 0.93
C VAL A 87 4.28 -0.30 0.14
N ALA A 88 5.34 -1.04 0.39
CA ALA A 88 5.71 -2.22 -0.38
C ALA A 88 5.62 -3.48 0.47
N ASP A 89 5.06 -4.53 -0.07
CA ASP A 89 5.16 -5.87 0.49
C ASP A 89 6.61 -6.40 0.39
N THR A 90 6.91 -7.44 1.13
CA THR A 90 8.25 -8.05 1.20
C THR A 90 8.79 -8.48 -0.16
N GLY A 91 7.93 -9.01 -1.04
CA GLY A 91 8.29 -9.40 -2.39
C GLY A 91 8.68 -8.21 -3.25
N LEU A 92 7.83 -7.18 -3.31
CA LEU A 92 8.08 -5.96 -4.06
C LEU A 92 9.34 -5.25 -3.57
N ARG A 93 9.53 -5.16 -2.25
CA ARG A 93 10.73 -4.54 -1.68
C ARG A 93 12.01 -5.26 -2.09
N ARG A 94 11.96 -6.59 -2.18
CA ARG A 94 13.09 -7.39 -2.66
C ARG A 94 13.42 -7.09 -4.12
N VAL A 95 12.41 -6.96 -4.98
CA VAL A 95 12.60 -6.59 -6.39
C VAL A 95 13.22 -5.20 -6.51
N ILE A 96 12.74 -4.23 -5.72
CA ILE A 96 13.32 -2.87 -5.70
C ILE A 96 14.79 -2.90 -5.22
N ALA A 97 15.11 -3.68 -4.20
CA ALA A 97 16.49 -3.84 -3.75
C ALA A 97 17.38 -4.46 -4.85
N ASP A 98 16.80 -5.31 -5.70
CA ASP A 98 17.52 -5.89 -6.83
C ASP A 98 17.84 -4.87 -7.94
N PHE A 99 17.09 -3.76 -8.07
CA PHE A 99 17.46 -2.67 -9.00
C PHE A 99 18.85 -2.11 -8.72
N ALA A 100 19.21 -1.97 -7.44
CA ALA A 100 20.55 -1.53 -7.03
C ALA A 100 21.64 -2.58 -7.25
N ARG A 101 21.26 -3.84 -7.55
CA ARG A 101 22.18 -4.97 -7.74
C ARG A 101 22.44 -5.31 -9.19
N THR A 102 21.54 -4.95 -10.09
CA THR A 102 21.59 -5.41 -11.47
C THR A 102 22.41 -4.45 -12.32
N THR A 103 23.64 -4.80 -12.58
CA THR A 103 24.36 -4.26 -13.74
C THR A 103 24.07 -5.16 -14.92
N SER A 104 23.40 -4.61 -15.91
CA SER A 104 23.00 -5.33 -17.10
C SER A 104 24.16 -5.49 -18.08
N SER A 105 24.98 -6.47 -17.87
CA SER A 105 25.77 -7.03 -18.96
C SER A 105 25.86 -8.54 -18.80
N ALA A 106 25.48 -9.25 -19.83
CA ALA A 106 25.60 -10.72 -19.87
C ALA A 106 27.05 -11.21 -19.73
N THR A 107 28.04 -10.31 -19.72
CA THR A 107 29.46 -10.61 -19.68
C THR A 107 30.17 -10.14 -18.41
N ASP A 108 29.58 -9.15 -17.69
CA ASP A 108 30.17 -8.62 -16.48
C ASP A 108 29.23 -8.85 -15.29
N ASN A 109 29.46 -9.92 -14.55
CA ASN A 109 28.84 -10.18 -13.25
C ASN A 109 29.40 -9.25 -12.16
N VAL A 110 29.47 -7.95 -12.43
CA VAL A 110 29.91 -6.99 -11.42
C VAL A 110 28.75 -6.68 -10.50
N ARG A 111 28.72 -7.37 -9.40
CA ARG A 111 27.79 -7.11 -8.30
C ARG A 111 28.28 -5.89 -7.53
N THR A 112 27.65 -4.74 -7.74
CA THR A 112 27.90 -3.57 -6.90
C THR A 112 27.20 -3.80 -5.56
N VAL A 113 27.94 -4.27 -4.58
CA VAL A 113 27.47 -4.36 -3.20
C VAL A 113 28.01 -3.12 -2.50
N ASN A 114 27.13 -2.33 -1.88
CA ASN A 114 27.54 -1.28 -0.94
C ASN A 114 28.23 -1.96 0.25
N TYR A 115 29.53 -2.12 0.15
CA TYR A 115 30.38 -2.60 1.23
C TYR A 115 30.85 -1.40 2.04
N ASP A 116 30.36 -1.29 3.25
CA ASP A 116 30.89 -0.36 4.22
C ASP A 116 32.14 -1.02 4.83
N GLY A 117 33.30 -0.60 4.32
CA GLY A 117 34.57 -1.24 4.60
C GLY A 117 35.01 -1.24 6.08
N ASP A 118 34.34 -0.44 6.90
CA ASP A 118 34.68 -0.29 8.33
C ASP A 118 33.83 -1.19 9.26
N SER A 119 32.66 -1.63 8.82
CA SER A 119 31.75 -2.42 9.67
C SER A 119 31.61 -3.90 9.29
N GLY A 120 32.18 -4.33 8.18
CA GLY A 120 32.05 -5.70 7.68
C GLY A 120 30.59 -6.09 7.35
N SER A 121 29.68 -5.14 7.24
CA SER A 121 28.27 -5.36 6.98
C SER A 121 27.94 -5.14 5.50
N ILE A 122 27.12 -6.04 4.94
CA ILE A 122 26.56 -5.90 3.60
C ILE A 122 25.19 -5.24 3.75
N LYS A 123 25.04 -3.99 3.30
CA LYS A 123 23.77 -3.26 3.31
C LYS A 123 23.09 -3.40 1.94
N LEU A 124 21.88 -3.93 1.93
CA LEU A 124 21.08 -4.11 0.72
C LEU A 124 19.67 -3.54 0.89
N SER A 125 19.48 -2.56 1.75
CA SER A 125 18.21 -1.92 1.98
C SER A 125 18.12 -0.63 1.18
N VAL A 126 17.03 -0.47 0.43
CA VAL A 126 16.67 0.78 -0.26
C VAL A 126 15.48 1.37 0.50
N ASP A 127 15.71 2.46 1.20
CA ASP A 127 14.66 3.15 1.97
C ASP A 127 14.21 4.45 1.29
N LEU A 128 15.00 4.95 0.35
CA LEU A 128 14.71 6.13 -0.46
C LEU A 128 15.01 5.82 -1.91
N TYR A 129 14.09 6.19 -2.78
CA TYR A 129 14.27 6.14 -4.22
C TYR A 129 14.18 7.55 -4.79
N GLU A 130 15.23 8.01 -5.43
CA GLU A 130 15.30 9.32 -6.08
C GLU A 130 15.01 9.14 -7.57
N SER A 131 13.93 9.75 -8.03
CA SER A 131 13.52 9.77 -9.43
C SER A 131 13.69 11.17 -10.03
N ASP A 132 13.55 11.28 -11.35
CA ASP A 132 13.58 12.57 -12.05
C ASP A 132 12.52 13.57 -11.57
N HIS A 133 11.46 13.07 -10.91
CA HIS A 133 10.32 13.87 -10.47
C HIS A 133 10.29 14.14 -8.96
N GLY A 134 11.13 13.48 -8.18
CA GLY A 134 11.18 13.65 -6.72
C GLY A 134 11.63 12.39 -5.98
N VAL A 135 11.61 12.48 -4.67
CA VAL A 135 12.07 11.43 -3.76
C VAL A 135 10.88 10.67 -3.21
N VAL A 136 10.94 9.35 -3.31
CA VAL A 136 9.93 8.42 -2.76
C VAL A 136 10.53 7.68 -1.58
N SER A 137 9.86 7.74 -0.43
CA SER A 137 10.23 6.93 0.71
C SER A 137 9.59 5.52 0.61
N ILE A 138 10.39 4.49 0.88
CA ILE A 138 9.92 3.10 0.79
C ILE A 138 9.72 2.56 2.19
N VAL A 139 8.49 2.16 2.48
CA VAL A 139 8.07 1.63 3.78
C VAL A 139 7.62 0.18 3.64
N ASN A 140 7.97 -0.65 4.62
CA ASN A 140 7.47 -2.02 4.66
C ASN A 140 5.98 -2.03 5.01
N GLY A 141 5.17 -2.59 4.12
CA GLY A 141 3.82 -3.01 4.44
C GLY A 141 3.84 -4.28 5.30
N ASN A 142 2.86 -4.43 6.18
CA ASN A 142 2.70 -5.67 6.92
C ASN A 142 2.19 -6.76 5.96
N PRO A 143 2.92 -7.88 5.78
CA PRO A 143 2.54 -8.93 4.81
C PRO A 143 1.16 -9.53 5.08
N ASP A 144 0.74 -9.57 6.36
CA ASP A 144 -0.57 -10.11 6.76
C ASP A 144 -1.72 -9.14 6.43
N CYS A 145 -1.42 -7.86 6.18
CA CYS A 145 -2.41 -6.81 5.93
C CYS A 145 -2.44 -6.36 4.46
N MET A 146 -1.38 -6.63 3.70
CA MET A 146 -1.35 -6.32 2.27
C MET A 146 -2.23 -7.31 1.48
N PRO A 147 -2.81 -6.90 0.34
CA PRO A 147 -3.62 -7.79 -0.47
C PRO A 147 -2.87 -9.08 -0.81
N ALA A 148 -3.49 -10.21 -0.53
CA ALA A 148 -2.92 -11.50 -0.87
C ALA A 148 -2.81 -11.64 -2.40
N VAL A 149 -1.63 -12.05 -2.85
CA VAL A 149 -1.40 -12.35 -4.27
C VAL A 149 -2.13 -13.65 -4.61
N THR A 150 -3.18 -13.57 -5.41
CA THR A 150 -3.89 -14.75 -5.90
C THR A 150 -3.03 -15.45 -6.95
N GLY A 151 -2.54 -16.64 -6.67
CA GLY A 151 -1.80 -17.43 -7.67
C GLY A 151 -0.50 -18.06 -7.19
N GLY A 152 -0.16 -17.97 -5.91
CA GLY A 152 0.88 -18.83 -5.30
C GLY A 152 2.34 -18.45 -5.59
N VAL A 153 2.61 -17.38 -6.33
CA VAL A 153 3.94 -16.80 -6.46
C VAL A 153 3.91 -15.46 -5.74
N ALA A 154 4.56 -15.41 -4.59
CA ALA A 154 4.58 -14.26 -3.70
C ALA A 154 5.49 -13.16 -4.25
N ASN A 155 5.07 -12.48 -5.28
CA ASN A 155 5.88 -11.44 -5.90
C ASN A 155 5.50 -10.02 -5.51
N GLY A 156 4.73 -9.89 -4.47
CA GLY A 156 4.50 -8.61 -3.81
C GLY A 156 3.51 -7.67 -4.51
N SER A 157 2.87 -6.88 -3.68
CA SER A 157 2.00 -5.78 -4.07
C SER A 157 2.46 -4.50 -3.37
N GLY A 158 1.97 -3.36 -3.81
CA GLY A 158 2.33 -2.10 -3.17
C GLY A 158 1.41 -0.95 -3.54
N TYR A 159 1.45 0.07 -2.71
CA TYR A 159 0.72 1.31 -2.90
C TYR A 159 1.69 2.48 -2.90
N LEU A 160 1.71 3.23 -4.00
CA LEU A 160 2.37 4.52 -4.05
C LEU A 160 1.36 5.57 -3.60
N VAL A 161 1.50 6.07 -2.39
CA VAL A 161 0.52 6.96 -1.77
C VAL A 161 1.08 8.34 -1.53
N ASN A 162 0.23 9.34 -1.68
CA ASN A 162 0.50 10.70 -1.26
C ASN A 162 -0.34 11.00 -0.01
N PRO A 163 0.29 11.21 1.15
CA PRO A 163 -0.42 11.44 2.41
C PRO A 163 -1.38 12.64 2.41
N GLU A 164 -1.20 13.59 1.49
CA GLU A 164 -2.06 14.78 1.40
C GLU A 164 -3.46 14.47 0.82
N TYR A 165 -3.60 13.34 0.10
CA TYR A 165 -4.82 13.02 -0.64
C TYR A 165 -5.59 11.82 -0.08
N TYR A 166 -5.26 11.36 1.12
CA TYR A 166 -6.07 10.38 1.83
C TYR A 166 -6.10 10.67 3.33
N GLY A 167 -7.10 10.17 4.01
CA GLY A 167 -7.23 10.28 5.46
C GLY A 167 -8.11 9.19 6.04
N VAL A 168 -7.84 8.83 7.27
CA VAL A 168 -8.70 7.96 8.06
C VAL A 168 -9.59 8.84 8.95
N HIS A 169 -10.90 8.69 8.82
CA HIS A 169 -11.87 9.43 9.59
C HIS A 169 -12.50 8.51 10.64
N GLU A 170 -12.40 8.90 11.89
CA GLU A 170 -12.94 8.15 13.01
C GLU A 170 -14.24 8.79 13.48
N LEU A 171 -15.31 7.99 13.53
CA LEU A 171 -16.56 8.36 14.17
C LEU A 171 -16.51 8.01 15.66
N ILE A 172 -16.01 6.82 15.97
CA ILE A 172 -15.77 6.34 17.33
C ILE A 172 -14.30 5.96 17.41
N PRO A 173 -13.50 6.68 18.19
CA PRO A 173 -12.10 6.32 18.37
C PRO A 173 -11.97 4.97 19.07
N MET A 174 -10.92 4.24 18.77
CA MET A 174 -10.66 2.95 19.40
C MET A 174 -10.55 3.10 20.91
N GLY A 175 -11.50 2.52 21.62
CA GLY A 175 -11.60 2.56 23.06
C GLY A 175 -11.96 1.21 23.67
N SER A 176 -11.69 1.04 24.95
CA SER A 176 -12.15 -0.11 25.73
C SER A 176 -13.14 0.36 26.78
N THR A 177 -14.33 -0.24 26.80
CA THR A 177 -15.38 0.07 27.77
C THR A 177 -15.59 -1.13 28.70
N ARG A 178 -15.53 -0.86 30.00
CA ARG A 178 -15.85 -1.86 31.01
C ARG A 178 -17.34 -2.04 31.13
N LEU A 179 -17.80 -3.28 31.09
CA LEU A 179 -19.19 -3.61 31.31
C LEU A 179 -19.45 -3.85 32.81
N PRO A 180 -20.70 -3.58 33.28
CA PRO A 180 -21.09 -3.93 34.65
C PRO A 180 -20.88 -5.41 34.94
N ASN A 181 -20.44 -5.71 36.15
CA ASN A 181 -20.28 -7.08 36.60
C ASN A 181 -21.66 -7.71 36.89
N LEU A 182 -22.05 -8.65 36.06
CA LEU A 182 -23.30 -9.42 36.20
C LEU A 182 -23.07 -10.78 36.90
N GLY A 183 -21.94 -10.94 37.55
CA GLY A 183 -21.49 -12.23 38.10
C GLY A 183 -20.61 -13.00 37.09
N GLY A 184 -19.57 -13.67 37.59
CA GLY A 184 -18.71 -14.53 36.79
C GLY A 184 -17.45 -13.86 36.17
N GLY A 185 -17.09 -12.67 36.65
CA GLY A 185 -15.83 -12.01 36.28
C GLY A 185 -15.99 -10.64 35.58
N GLU A 186 -14.88 -9.98 35.38
CA GLU A 186 -14.86 -8.69 34.68
C GLU A 186 -15.05 -8.89 33.17
N ARG A 187 -15.87 -8.04 32.58
CA ARG A 187 -16.18 -8.04 31.14
C ARG A 187 -15.92 -6.64 30.58
N GLY A 188 -15.49 -6.61 29.35
CA GLY A 188 -15.31 -5.38 28.60
C GLY A 188 -15.42 -5.65 27.12
N PHE A 189 -15.62 -4.61 26.34
CA PHE A 189 -15.54 -4.66 24.87
C PHE A 189 -14.61 -3.56 24.35
N VAL A 190 -14.08 -3.78 23.19
CA VAL A 190 -13.30 -2.79 22.43
C VAL A 190 -14.06 -2.54 21.16
N ASP A 191 -14.33 -1.28 20.87
CA ASP A 191 -15.03 -0.85 19.65
C ASP A 191 -14.29 0.29 18.98
N CYS A 192 -14.51 0.41 17.69
CA CYS A 192 -14.11 1.56 16.88
C CYS A 192 -15.04 1.64 15.66
N ALA A 193 -15.27 2.85 15.18
CA ALA A 193 -15.93 3.08 13.91
C ALA A 193 -15.09 4.09 13.12
N LEU A 194 -14.61 3.67 11.96
CA LEU A 194 -13.74 4.48 11.11
C LEU A 194 -14.07 4.25 9.64
N THR A 195 -13.64 5.17 8.80
CA THR A 195 -13.70 5.05 7.35
C THR A 195 -12.45 5.62 6.70
N LEU A 196 -12.11 5.09 5.52
CA LEU A 196 -11.03 5.61 4.69
C LEU A 196 -11.61 6.61 3.69
N GLY A 197 -11.13 7.85 3.73
CA GLY A 197 -11.41 8.86 2.70
C GLY A 197 -10.22 8.98 1.75
N VAL A 198 -10.45 8.75 0.47
CA VAL A 198 -9.47 9.03 -0.58
C VAL A 198 -9.99 10.23 -1.35
N TYR A 199 -9.31 11.37 -1.21
CA TYR A 199 -9.78 12.64 -1.77
C TYR A 199 -9.52 12.75 -3.26
N HIS A 200 -8.43 12.15 -3.74
CA HIS A 200 -8.07 12.13 -5.16
C HIS A 200 -7.37 10.81 -5.51
N PRO A 201 -8.10 9.78 -5.96
CA PRO A 201 -7.51 8.50 -6.33
C PRO A 201 -6.37 8.62 -7.36
N GLY A 202 -6.48 9.51 -8.32
CA GLY A 202 -5.44 9.75 -9.33
C GLY A 202 -4.11 10.29 -8.79
N ALA A 203 -4.06 10.75 -7.53
CA ALA A 203 -2.83 11.19 -6.87
C ALA A 203 -2.01 10.02 -6.29
N HIS A 204 -2.47 8.80 -6.50
CA HIS A 204 -1.86 7.59 -6.01
C HIS A 204 -1.51 6.64 -7.13
N GLY A 205 -0.65 5.66 -6.85
CA GLY A 205 -0.34 4.56 -7.75
C GLY A 205 -0.62 3.22 -7.08
N TYR A 206 -0.96 2.23 -7.89
CA TYR A 206 -1.25 0.89 -7.42
C TYR A 206 -0.36 -0.13 -8.15
N ILE A 207 0.34 -0.94 -7.39
CA ILE A 207 1.13 -2.06 -7.89
C ILE A 207 0.38 -3.32 -7.47
N GLN A 208 -0.32 -3.91 -8.44
CA GLN A 208 -0.98 -5.20 -8.26
C GLN A 208 0.07 -6.31 -8.23
N ALA A 209 -0.34 -7.51 -7.88
CA ALA A 209 0.54 -8.68 -7.81
C ALA A 209 1.52 -8.77 -8.98
N ILE A 210 2.78 -8.45 -8.75
CA ILE A 210 3.86 -8.56 -9.76
C ILE A 210 4.29 -10.01 -9.97
N SER A 211 4.87 -10.34 -11.12
CA SER A 211 5.41 -11.68 -11.46
C SER A 211 6.91 -11.77 -11.21
#